data_3da7432d8f350b417ed3a174d455db89
#
_entry.id   3da7432d8f350b417ed3a174d455db89
#
_cell.length_a   1.000
_cell.length_b   1.000
_cell.length_c   1.000
_cell.angle_alpha   90.00
_cell.angle_beta   90.00
_cell.angle_gamma   90.00
#
_symmetry.space_group_name_H-M   'P 1'
#
loop_
_entity.id
_entity.type
_entity.pdbx_description
1 polymer ?
#
loop_
_entity_poly.entity_id
_entity_poly.type
_entity_poly.pdbx_seq_one_letter_code
_entity_poly.pdbx_strand_id
1 'polypeptide(L)'
;MTLSLRQLFIAFIATSSLLLSGCGPDDQSDGQKPSAPAADSSWPRTIDSAKGKFTLEKPPQRIVSTSVTITGTLLAIDAPVVASAATSPNPLVADKQGFFTQWSEVAKQRHVERLYQVEPNAEAVAAAAPDLIVVAATGGDSALKLYDQLSAIAPTLVLDYGDKSWQQLASELGEITGHEAGAKQAEDRFEQRVEQVKQAIALPPQPTTPLVYADNGR
;
A
#
# COMPACT_ATOMS: atom_id res chain seq x y z
N MET A 1 2.27 -27.67 58.65
CA MET A 1 3.64 -27.43 59.15
C MET A 1 4.24 -26.42 58.21
N THR A 2 4.03 -25.07 58.47
CA THR A 2 4.95 -24.27 59.33
C THR A 2 6.33 -24.13 58.68
N LEU A 3 6.77 -23.04 58.29
CA LEU A 3 7.24 -21.74 58.72
C LEU A 3 8.03 -21.14 57.57
N SER A 4 7.83 -19.94 57.05
CA SER A 4 8.15 -18.63 57.67
C SER A 4 9.65 -18.37 57.81
N LEU A 5 10.06 -17.26 57.26
CA LEU A 5 10.84 -16.20 57.93
C LEU A 5 11.84 -15.54 56.92
N ARG A 6 11.58 -14.31 56.49
CA ARG A 6 12.04 -13.03 57.11
C ARG A 6 13.50 -12.69 56.85
N GLN A 7 13.62 -11.60 56.04
CA GLN A 7 14.48 -10.42 56.27
C GLN A 7 15.99 -10.62 56.40
N LEU A 8 16.74 -9.88 55.61
CA LEU A 8 17.60 -8.79 56.14
C LEU A 8 18.10 -7.85 55.06
N PHE A 9 17.87 -6.59 55.34
CA PHE A 9 18.52 -5.40 54.87
C PHE A 9 20.05 -5.53 54.77
N ILE A 10 20.69 -4.77 53.86
CA ILE A 10 21.71 -3.77 54.22
C ILE A 10 21.97 -2.88 53.00
N ALA A 11 21.76 -1.60 53.18
CA ALA A 11 22.20 -0.49 52.33
C ALA A 11 23.73 -0.30 52.43
N PHE A 12 24.34 0.10 51.32
CA PHE A 12 25.64 0.81 51.43
C PHE A 12 25.63 1.98 50.43
N ILE A 13 25.98 3.08 51.02
CA ILE A 13 26.00 4.48 50.56
C ILE A 13 27.32 4.78 49.84
N ALA A 14 27.21 5.56 48.80
CA ALA A 14 28.11 6.62 48.29
C ALA A 14 29.60 6.34 48.11
N THR A 15 30.11 6.71 46.97
CA THR A 15 31.03 7.87 46.87
C THR A 15 31.23 8.34 45.41
N SER A 16 31.11 9.59 45.30
CA SER A 16 31.46 10.53 44.23
C SER A 16 32.91 10.41 43.78
N SER A 17 33.17 10.50 42.47
CA SER A 17 34.42 11.09 41.97
C SER A 17 34.25 11.62 40.56
N LEU A 18 34.16 12.92 40.42
CA LEU A 18 34.44 13.67 39.19
C LEU A 18 35.91 13.48 38.81
N LEU A 19 36.20 13.23 37.56
CA LEU A 19 37.40 13.68 36.89
C LEU A 19 37.09 14.16 35.47
N LEU A 20 37.47 15.40 35.27
CA LEU A 20 37.46 16.14 34.01
C LEU A 20 38.58 15.68 33.08
N SER A 21 38.36 16.03 31.81
CA SER A 21 39.32 16.42 30.77
C SER A 21 39.93 15.32 29.91
N GLY A 22 39.70 15.52 28.64
CA GLY A 22 40.41 14.92 27.53
C GLY A 22 39.83 15.42 26.19
N CYS A 23 40.15 16.68 25.82
CA CYS A 23 40.08 17.10 24.41
C CYS A 23 41.23 16.43 23.66
N GLY A 24 40.91 15.71 22.58
CA GLY A 24 41.82 15.31 21.55
C GLY A 24 41.05 15.26 20.21
N PRO A 25 41.54 15.92 19.17
CA PRO A 25 40.91 15.83 17.86
C PRO A 25 41.44 14.61 17.13
N ASP A 26 40.59 13.62 16.92
CA ASP A 26 40.85 12.58 15.93
C ASP A 26 39.67 12.49 14.99
N ASP A 27 39.98 12.89 13.77
CA ASP A 27 39.25 12.76 12.53
C ASP A 27 38.95 11.27 12.25
N GLN A 28 37.72 10.84 12.50
CA GLN A 28 37.14 9.67 11.87
C GLN A 28 35.74 10.04 11.37
N SER A 29 35.71 10.44 10.12
CA SER A 29 34.51 10.54 9.31
C SER A 29 33.92 9.15 9.13
N ASP A 30 33.14 8.69 10.11
CA ASP A 30 32.18 7.62 9.91
C ASP A 30 31.08 8.16 8.99
N GLY A 31 31.10 7.66 7.75
CA GLY A 31 30.10 7.97 6.75
C GLY A 31 28.71 7.58 7.20
N GLN A 32 28.07 8.47 7.89
CA GLN A 32 26.66 8.40 8.22
C GLN A 32 25.89 8.54 6.89
N LYS A 33 25.58 7.39 6.30
CA LYS A 33 24.66 7.29 5.16
C LYS A 33 23.43 8.10 5.55
N PRO A 34 23.01 9.09 4.75
CA PRO A 34 21.79 9.84 5.06
C PRO A 34 20.64 8.84 5.20
N SER A 35 20.11 8.70 6.40
CA SER A 35 18.82 8.05 6.58
C SER A 35 17.83 8.84 5.73
N ALA A 36 17.20 8.18 4.79
CA ALA A 36 16.05 8.77 4.09
C ALA A 36 15.10 9.32 5.16
N PRO A 37 14.52 10.52 4.97
CA PRO A 37 13.57 11.05 5.92
C PRO A 37 12.49 9.97 6.14
N ALA A 38 12.29 9.58 7.40
CA ALA A 38 11.15 8.76 7.76
C ALA A 38 9.92 9.51 7.24
N ALA A 39 9.12 8.86 6.40
CA ALA A 39 7.87 9.42 5.93
C ALA A 39 7.12 9.91 7.15
N ASP A 40 6.74 11.18 7.13
CA ASP A 40 6.03 11.81 8.26
C ASP A 40 4.70 11.06 8.42
N SER A 41 4.65 10.14 9.38
CA SER A 41 3.48 9.30 9.66
C SER A 41 2.36 10.07 10.37
N SER A 42 2.49 11.40 10.45
CA SER A 42 1.52 12.26 11.12
C SER A 42 0.20 12.34 10.35
N TRP A 43 -0.88 12.36 11.08
CA TRP A 43 -2.23 12.64 10.62
C TRP A 43 -2.73 13.94 11.28
N PRO A 44 -3.56 14.76 10.66
CA PRO A 44 -4.23 14.56 9.36
C PRO A 44 -3.32 14.70 8.14
N ARG A 45 -3.70 14.10 7.01
CA ARG A 45 -3.01 14.23 5.71
C ARG A 45 -3.90 14.93 4.69
N THR A 46 -3.35 15.92 4.00
CA THR A 46 -4.01 16.54 2.85
C THR A 46 -3.60 15.78 1.59
N ILE A 47 -4.58 15.24 0.90
CA ILE A 47 -4.41 14.38 -0.27
C ILE A 47 -4.74 15.16 -1.52
N ASP A 48 -3.86 15.09 -2.51
CA ASP A 48 -4.11 15.59 -3.86
C ASP A 48 -4.86 14.52 -4.68
N SER A 49 -5.98 14.91 -5.24
CA SER A 49 -6.81 14.07 -6.10
C SER A 49 -7.06 14.79 -7.42
N ALA A 50 -7.30 14.08 -8.49
CA ALA A 50 -7.67 14.69 -9.78
C ALA A 50 -8.94 15.55 -9.71
N LYS A 51 -9.71 15.46 -8.63
CA LYS A 51 -10.91 16.27 -8.36
C LYS A 51 -10.69 17.36 -7.30
N GLY A 52 -9.45 17.63 -6.92
CA GLY A 52 -9.10 18.61 -5.90
C GLY A 52 -8.54 17.98 -4.63
N LYS A 53 -8.26 18.83 -3.64
CA LYS A 53 -7.69 18.36 -2.37
C LYS A 53 -8.78 17.99 -1.38
N PHE A 54 -8.50 16.97 -0.58
CA PHE A 54 -9.30 16.62 0.61
C PHE A 54 -8.37 16.18 1.75
N THR A 55 -8.90 16.15 2.96
CA THR A 55 -8.13 15.78 4.15
C THR A 55 -8.64 14.47 4.72
N LEU A 56 -7.71 13.56 5.01
CA LEU A 56 -7.94 12.38 5.82
C LEU A 56 -7.45 12.66 7.24
N GLU A 57 -8.34 12.63 8.21
CA GLU A 57 -8.04 12.90 9.62
C GLU A 57 -7.23 11.78 10.29
N LYS A 58 -7.32 10.57 9.76
CA LYS A 58 -6.67 9.35 10.26
C LYS A 58 -6.47 8.35 9.12
N PRO A 59 -5.61 7.33 9.31
CA PRO A 59 -5.47 6.24 8.35
C PRO A 59 -6.82 5.59 8.07
N PRO A 60 -7.18 5.40 6.78
CA PRO A 60 -8.41 4.71 6.43
C PRO A 60 -8.35 3.24 6.89
N GLN A 61 -9.48 2.73 7.36
CA GLN A 61 -9.64 1.36 7.85
C GLN A 61 -10.59 0.53 6.98
N ARG A 62 -11.33 1.19 6.09
CA ARG A 62 -12.32 0.57 5.22
C ARG A 62 -12.25 1.18 3.83
N ILE A 63 -11.30 0.71 3.05
CA ILE A 63 -11.10 1.19 1.68
C ILE A 63 -12.01 0.41 0.74
N VAL A 64 -12.77 1.14 -0.06
CA VAL A 64 -13.52 0.60 -1.18
C VAL A 64 -12.86 1.05 -2.48
N SER A 65 -12.48 0.10 -3.33
CA SER A 65 -11.92 0.38 -4.65
C SER A 65 -12.95 0.14 -5.74
N THR A 66 -13.28 1.19 -6.48
CA THR A 66 -14.16 1.10 -7.64
C THR A 66 -13.42 0.72 -8.92
N SER A 67 -12.11 0.47 -8.84
CA SER A 67 -11.25 0.04 -9.93
C SER A 67 -10.64 -1.32 -9.64
N VAL A 68 -10.95 -2.32 -10.46
CA VAL A 68 -10.36 -3.65 -10.34
C VAL A 68 -8.84 -3.63 -10.55
N THR A 69 -8.34 -2.66 -11.32
CA THR A 69 -6.91 -2.47 -11.60
C THR A 69 -6.17 -1.95 -10.37
N ILE A 70 -6.68 -0.89 -9.73
CA ILE A 70 -6.05 -0.27 -8.55
C ILE A 70 -6.09 -1.19 -7.33
N THR A 71 -7.14 -2.01 -7.21
CA THR A 71 -7.31 -2.96 -6.09
C THR A 71 -6.09 -3.84 -5.89
N GLY A 72 -5.48 -4.34 -6.96
CA GLY A 72 -4.28 -5.18 -6.86
C GLY A 72 -3.12 -4.48 -6.15
N THR A 73 -2.90 -3.19 -6.44
CA THR A 73 -1.85 -2.39 -5.79
C THR A 73 -2.17 -2.14 -4.33
N LEU A 74 -3.42 -1.77 -4.00
CA LEU A 74 -3.86 -1.61 -2.61
C LEU A 74 -3.65 -2.88 -1.78
N LEU A 75 -3.97 -4.04 -2.34
CA LEU A 75 -3.73 -5.33 -1.68
C LEU A 75 -2.24 -5.66 -1.53
N ALA A 76 -1.42 -5.30 -2.52
CA ALA A 76 0.02 -5.54 -2.51
C ALA A 76 0.76 -4.76 -1.41
N ILE A 77 0.24 -3.58 -1.05
CA ILE A 77 0.79 -2.71 0.00
C ILE A 77 0.15 -2.93 1.38
N ASP A 78 -0.69 -3.96 1.52
CA ASP A 78 -1.41 -4.30 2.75
C ASP A 78 -2.51 -3.31 3.18
N ALA A 79 -2.98 -2.44 2.29
CA ALA A 79 -4.06 -1.51 2.58
C ALA A 79 -5.38 -2.25 2.91
N PRO A 80 -6.22 -1.73 3.84
CA PRO A 80 -7.41 -2.41 4.35
C PRO A 80 -8.60 -2.32 3.37
N VAL A 81 -8.47 -2.97 2.22
CA VAL A 81 -9.54 -3.05 1.22
C VAL A 81 -10.62 -3.99 1.72
N VAL A 82 -11.84 -3.48 1.87
CA VAL A 82 -13.01 -4.26 2.30
C VAL A 82 -13.88 -4.71 1.13
N ALA A 83 -13.88 -3.95 0.03
CA ALA A 83 -14.63 -4.32 -1.17
C ALA A 83 -14.01 -3.74 -2.44
N SER A 84 -14.23 -4.41 -3.57
CA SER A 84 -13.70 -4.05 -4.87
C SER A 84 -14.72 -4.23 -5.99
N ALA A 85 -14.66 -3.33 -6.98
CA ALA A 85 -15.25 -3.60 -8.28
C ALA A 85 -14.68 -4.86 -8.92
N ALA A 86 -15.40 -5.44 -9.84
CA ALA A 86 -15.03 -6.64 -10.55
C ALA A 86 -15.26 -6.49 -12.06
N THR A 87 -14.45 -7.17 -12.84
CA THR A 87 -14.65 -7.32 -14.29
C THR A 87 -15.51 -8.55 -14.60
N SER A 88 -15.85 -8.75 -15.86
CA SER A 88 -16.48 -10.00 -16.30
C SER A 88 -15.54 -11.19 -16.04
N PRO A 89 -16.05 -12.33 -15.57
CA PRO A 89 -15.24 -13.53 -15.41
C PRO A 89 -14.59 -13.93 -16.75
N ASN A 90 -13.29 -14.17 -16.69
CA ASN A 90 -12.51 -14.59 -17.84
C ASN A 90 -11.41 -15.56 -17.34
N PRO A 91 -11.43 -16.84 -17.74
CA PRO A 91 -10.49 -17.83 -17.23
C PRO A 91 -9.00 -17.47 -17.41
N LEU A 92 -8.69 -16.58 -18.35
CA LEU A 92 -7.32 -16.15 -18.61
C LEU A 92 -6.83 -15.04 -17.67
N VAL A 93 -7.73 -14.17 -17.18
CA VAL A 93 -7.35 -12.96 -16.46
C VAL A 93 -8.15 -12.70 -15.18
N ALA A 94 -9.34 -13.28 -15.03
CA ALA A 94 -10.21 -13.05 -13.88
C ALA A 94 -10.91 -14.33 -13.42
N ASP A 95 -11.11 -14.45 -12.12
CA ASP A 95 -11.82 -15.56 -11.50
C ASP A 95 -13.35 -15.48 -11.70
N LYS A 96 -14.09 -16.39 -11.07
CA LYS A 96 -15.55 -16.44 -11.14
C LYS A 96 -16.24 -15.22 -10.50
N GLN A 97 -15.56 -14.51 -9.62
CA GLN A 97 -16.04 -13.28 -9.01
C GLN A 97 -15.72 -12.05 -9.87
N GLY A 98 -14.87 -12.19 -10.87
CA GLY A 98 -14.37 -11.11 -11.71
C GLY A 98 -13.17 -10.37 -11.09
N PHE A 99 -12.51 -10.96 -10.11
CA PHE A 99 -11.25 -10.46 -9.58
C PHE A 99 -10.08 -10.97 -10.41
N PHE A 100 -9.09 -10.12 -10.68
CA PHE A 100 -7.93 -10.55 -11.45
C PHE A 100 -7.18 -11.68 -10.77
N THR A 101 -6.80 -12.69 -11.55
CA THR A 101 -6.11 -13.90 -11.05
C THR A 101 -4.83 -13.61 -10.30
N GLN A 102 -4.16 -12.45 -10.57
CA GLN A 102 -2.95 -12.04 -9.89
C GLN A 102 -3.15 -11.79 -8.39
N TRP A 103 -4.35 -11.39 -7.97
CA TRP A 103 -4.64 -11.02 -6.59
C TRP A 103 -5.93 -11.63 -6.00
N SER A 104 -6.70 -12.39 -6.78
CA SER A 104 -7.98 -12.97 -6.34
C SER A 104 -7.86 -13.84 -5.09
N GLU A 105 -6.77 -14.61 -4.96
CA GLU A 105 -6.53 -15.43 -3.76
C GLU A 105 -6.27 -14.57 -2.52
N VAL A 106 -5.54 -13.46 -2.66
CA VAL A 106 -5.34 -12.50 -1.56
C VAL A 106 -6.65 -11.85 -1.16
N ALA A 107 -7.46 -11.44 -2.14
CA ALA A 107 -8.79 -10.88 -1.89
C ALA A 107 -9.68 -11.85 -1.12
N LYS A 108 -9.68 -13.13 -1.50
CA LYS A 108 -10.41 -14.18 -0.80
C LYS A 108 -9.92 -14.38 0.64
N GLN A 109 -8.61 -14.44 0.87
CA GLN A 109 -8.02 -14.58 2.21
C GLN A 109 -8.37 -13.39 3.12
N ARG A 110 -8.48 -12.19 2.54
CA ARG A 110 -8.81 -10.96 3.26
C ARG A 110 -10.31 -10.65 3.28
N HIS A 111 -11.15 -11.55 2.75
CA HIS A 111 -12.60 -11.39 2.70
C HIS A 111 -13.05 -10.12 1.98
N VAL A 112 -12.35 -9.75 0.88
CA VAL A 112 -12.74 -8.61 0.05
C VAL A 112 -14.05 -8.94 -0.65
N GLU A 113 -15.07 -8.12 -0.45
CA GLU A 113 -16.37 -8.30 -1.06
C GLU A 113 -16.39 -7.76 -2.49
N ARG A 114 -17.20 -8.38 -3.35
CA ARG A 114 -17.47 -7.85 -4.69
C ARG A 114 -18.58 -6.81 -4.60
N LEU A 115 -18.26 -5.55 -4.97
CA LEU A 115 -19.24 -4.46 -5.02
C LEU A 115 -20.25 -4.64 -6.14
N TYR A 116 -19.74 -4.75 -7.35
CA TYR A 116 -20.50 -4.88 -8.59
C TYR A 116 -19.60 -5.47 -9.66
N GLN A 117 -20.21 -5.86 -10.78
CA GLN A 117 -19.51 -6.40 -11.91
C GLN A 117 -19.71 -5.49 -13.12
N VAL A 118 -18.61 -4.93 -13.66
CA VAL A 118 -18.54 -4.02 -14.81
C VAL A 118 -19.24 -2.68 -14.58
N GLU A 119 -20.55 -2.67 -14.33
CA GLU A 119 -21.32 -1.43 -14.19
C GLU A 119 -21.22 -0.86 -12.77
N PRO A 120 -20.69 0.37 -12.62
CA PRO A 120 -20.57 1.03 -11.32
C PRO A 120 -21.92 1.24 -10.62
N ASN A 121 -21.95 0.95 -9.32
CA ASN A 121 -23.13 1.07 -8.47
C ASN A 121 -22.80 1.76 -7.15
N ALA A 122 -23.29 2.99 -6.96
CA ALA A 122 -23.04 3.79 -5.77
C ALA A 122 -23.73 3.23 -4.51
N GLU A 123 -24.88 2.57 -4.65
CA GLU A 123 -25.59 1.96 -3.52
C GLU A 123 -24.79 0.80 -2.93
N ALA A 124 -24.17 -0.03 -3.79
CA ALA A 124 -23.27 -1.09 -3.36
C ALA A 124 -22.04 -0.53 -2.61
N VAL A 125 -21.50 0.60 -3.07
CA VAL A 125 -20.40 1.30 -2.39
C VAL A 125 -20.87 1.80 -1.02
N ALA A 126 -22.03 2.43 -0.92
CA ALA A 126 -22.57 2.91 0.35
C ALA A 126 -22.81 1.76 1.34
N ALA A 127 -23.33 0.62 0.87
CA ALA A 127 -23.57 -0.56 1.71
C ALA A 127 -22.29 -1.13 2.32
N ALA A 128 -21.13 -0.98 1.65
CA ALA A 128 -19.83 -1.39 2.17
C ALA A 128 -19.29 -0.47 3.28
N ALA A 129 -19.96 0.66 3.56
CA ALA A 129 -19.61 1.65 4.60
C ALA A 129 -18.12 2.04 4.59
N PRO A 130 -17.59 2.59 3.48
CA PRO A 130 -16.18 2.99 3.38
C PRO A 130 -15.86 4.23 4.21
N ASP A 131 -14.59 4.37 4.60
CA ASP A 131 -14.00 5.62 5.08
C ASP A 131 -13.04 6.25 4.04
N LEU A 132 -12.74 5.53 2.96
CA LEU A 132 -12.09 6.03 1.76
C LEU A 132 -12.61 5.27 0.53
N ILE A 133 -12.95 6.01 -0.51
CA ILE A 133 -13.29 5.44 -1.83
C ILE A 133 -12.16 5.77 -2.80
N VAL A 134 -11.70 4.78 -3.56
CA VAL A 134 -10.67 4.95 -4.60
C VAL A 134 -11.28 4.73 -5.98
N VAL A 135 -11.12 5.73 -6.85
CA VAL A 135 -11.70 5.79 -8.20
C VAL A 135 -10.58 5.99 -9.22
N ALA A 136 -10.57 5.22 -10.28
CA ALA A 136 -9.69 5.46 -11.42
C ALA A 136 -10.17 6.68 -12.23
N ALA A 137 -9.25 7.59 -12.54
CA ALA A 137 -9.55 8.76 -13.38
C ALA A 137 -9.86 8.37 -14.82
N THR A 138 -9.21 7.30 -15.30
CA THR A 138 -9.27 6.79 -16.69
C THR A 138 -9.42 5.27 -16.68
N GLY A 139 -9.54 4.69 -17.87
CA GLY A 139 -9.64 3.23 -18.04
C GLY A 139 -11.07 2.70 -18.10
N GLY A 140 -11.19 1.45 -18.53
CA GLY A 140 -12.48 0.77 -18.70
C GLY A 140 -13.18 0.42 -17.38
N ASP A 141 -12.47 0.50 -16.27
CA ASP A 141 -12.95 0.26 -14.91
C ASP A 141 -13.17 1.56 -14.10
N SER A 142 -13.19 2.71 -14.77
CA SER A 142 -13.42 4.01 -14.14
C SER A 142 -14.89 4.19 -13.74
N ALA A 143 -15.12 4.49 -12.46
CA ALA A 143 -16.43 4.90 -11.95
C ALA A 143 -16.56 6.44 -11.85
N LEU A 144 -15.73 7.21 -12.55
CA LEU A 144 -15.66 8.67 -12.44
C LEU A 144 -17.00 9.36 -12.73
N LYS A 145 -17.86 8.75 -13.57
CA LYS A 145 -19.22 9.23 -13.85
C LYS A 145 -20.10 9.32 -12.59
N LEU A 146 -19.78 8.57 -11.56
CA LEU A 146 -20.51 8.56 -10.29
C LEU A 146 -19.84 9.40 -9.19
N TYR A 147 -18.81 10.21 -9.52
CA TYR A 147 -18.01 10.92 -8.53
C TYR A 147 -18.85 11.70 -7.51
N ASP A 148 -19.86 12.47 -7.96
CA ASP A 148 -20.70 13.28 -7.06
C ASP A 148 -21.50 12.41 -6.06
N GLN A 149 -21.94 11.25 -6.48
CA GLN A 149 -22.64 10.31 -5.60
C GLN A 149 -21.66 9.65 -4.62
N LEU A 150 -20.48 9.26 -5.11
CA LEU A 150 -19.44 8.63 -4.28
C LEU A 150 -18.88 9.59 -3.23
N SER A 151 -18.61 10.84 -3.62
CA SER A 151 -18.11 11.85 -2.70
C SER A 151 -19.11 12.28 -1.61
N ALA A 152 -20.39 12.02 -1.84
CA ALA A 152 -21.43 12.19 -0.81
C ALA A 152 -21.44 11.05 0.22
N ILE A 153 -20.82 9.89 -0.09
CA ILE A 153 -20.75 8.73 0.81
C ILE A 153 -19.51 8.84 1.72
N ALA A 154 -18.34 9.09 1.16
CA ALA A 154 -17.06 9.16 1.89
C ALA A 154 -16.01 9.97 1.10
N PRO A 155 -14.89 10.37 1.73
CA PRO A 155 -13.74 10.92 1.02
C PRO A 155 -13.40 10.07 -0.20
N THR A 156 -13.28 10.70 -1.37
CA THR A 156 -13.14 10.02 -2.65
C THR A 156 -11.86 10.45 -3.34
N LEU A 157 -10.89 9.56 -3.40
CA LEU A 157 -9.64 9.70 -4.15
C LEU A 157 -9.90 9.36 -5.61
N VAL A 158 -9.57 10.29 -6.51
CA VAL A 158 -9.53 10.05 -7.95
C VAL A 158 -8.08 10.14 -8.42
N LEU A 159 -7.54 9.07 -8.95
CA LEU A 159 -6.16 9.02 -9.44
C LEU A 159 -6.06 8.34 -10.81
N ASP A 160 -5.04 8.74 -11.57
CA ASP A 160 -4.70 8.07 -12.82
C ASP A 160 -3.60 7.02 -12.55
N TYR A 161 -3.87 5.79 -12.93
CA TYR A 161 -2.88 4.71 -12.85
C TYR A 161 -2.12 4.51 -14.17
N GLY A 162 -2.57 5.15 -15.25
CA GLY A 162 -2.00 4.99 -16.58
C GLY A 162 -0.76 5.87 -16.86
N ASP A 163 -0.52 6.88 -16.03
CA ASP A 163 0.58 7.85 -16.19
C ASP A 163 1.82 7.54 -15.33
N LYS A 164 1.81 6.43 -14.60
CA LYS A 164 2.87 6.06 -13.65
C LYS A 164 3.19 4.57 -13.65
N SER A 165 4.39 4.22 -13.16
CA SER A 165 4.73 2.83 -12.92
C SER A 165 3.95 2.27 -11.74
N TRP A 166 3.87 0.94 -11.62
CA TRP A 166 3.22 0.31 -10.47
C TRP A 166 3.91 0.64 -9.13
N GLN A 167 5.24 0.86 -9.14
CA GLN A 167 5.99 1.29 -7.96
C GLN A 167 5.56 2.69 -7.52
N GLN A 168 5.48 3.62 -8.49
CA GLN A 168 4.99 4.98 -8.20
C GLN A 168 3.56 4.96 -7.66
N LEU A 169 2.69 4.14 -8.25
CA LEU A 169 1.32 3.95 -7.76
C LEU A 169 1.30 3.34 -6.35
N ALA A 170 2.15 2.35 -6.07
CA ALA A 170 2.24 1.73 -4.75
C ALA A 170 2.74 2.72 -3.69
N SER A 171 3.77 3.52 -4.01
CA SER A 171 4.30 4.55 -3.12
C SER A 171 3.23 5.63 -2.84
N GLU A 172 2.57 6.16 -3.87
CA GLU A 172 1.50 7.15 -3.74
C GLU A 172 0.33 6.64 -2.89
N LEU A 173 -0.16 5.44 -3.17
CA LEU A 173 -1.21 4.81 -2.38
C LEU A 173 -0.75 4.51 -0.95
N GLY A 174 0.51 4.13 -0.75
CA GLY A 174 1.12 3.96 0.56
C GLY A 174 1.07 5.24 1.38
N GLU A 175 1.50 6.35 0.80
CA GLU A 175 1.45 7.68 1.44
C GLU A 175 0.01 8.11 1.76
N ILE A 176 -0.92 7.89 0.84
CA ILE A 176 -2.33 8.27 1.03
C ILE A 176 -2.98 7.46 2.15
N THR A 177 -2.66 6.18 2.25
CA THR A 177 -3.35 5.25 3.16
C THR A 177 -2.59 4.95 4.45
N GLY A 178 -1.34 5.44 4.60
CA GLY A 178 -0.47 5.15 5.74
C GLY A 178 0.18 3.77 5.67
N HIS A 179 0.36 3.24 4.45
CA HIS A 179 0.95 1.92 4.19
C HIS A 179 2.29 2.02 3.43
N GLU A 180 3.10 3.05 3.74
CA GLU A 180 4.41 3.28 3.13
C GLU A 180 5.36 2.08 3.31
N ALA A 181 5.34 1.48 4.49
CA ALA A 181 6.13 0.28 4.76
C ALA A 181 5.70 -0.90 3.90
N GLY A 182 4.39 -1.05 3.65
CA GLY A 182 3.83 -2.06 2.75
C GLY A 182 4.24 -1.84 1.30
N ALA A 183 4.21 -0.59 0.84
CA ALA A 183 4.66 -0.20 -0.49
C ALA A 183 6.14 -0.54 -0.69
N LYS A 184 6.99 -0.11 0.23
CA LYS A 184 8.42 -0.46 0.18
C LYS A 184 8.66 -1.97 0.19
N GLN A 185 7.95 -2.70 1.01
CA GLN A 185 8.07 -4.17 1.06
C GLN A 185 7.66 -4.84 -0.26
N ALA A 186 6.61 -4.32 -0.93
CA ALA A 186 6.18 -4.83 -2.22
C ALA A 186 7.26 -4.60 -3.30
N GLU A 187 7.86 -3.40 -3.32
CA GLU A 187 8.97 -3.06 -4.21
C GLU A 187 10.20 -3.96 -3.95
N ASP A 188 10.63 -4.07 -2.69
CA ASP A 188 11.79 -4.88 -2.30
C ASP A 188 11.62 -6.37 -2.72
N ARG A 189 10.40 -6.93 -2.52
CA ARG A 189 10.09 -8.31 -2.96
C ARG A 189 10.18 -8.46 -4.48
N PHE A 190 9.70 -7.47 -5.21
CA PHE A 190 9.77 -7.47 -6.67
C PHE A 190 11.21 -7.40 -7.16
N GLU A 191 12.02 -6.49 -6.64
CA GLU A 191 13.43 -6.35 -7.01
C GLU A 191 14.23 -7.61 -6.70
N GLN A 192 14.02 -8.21 -5.54
CA GLN A 192 14.63 -9.50 -5.19
C GLN A 192 14.23 -10.60 -6.18
N ARG A 193 12.96 -10.63 -6.59
CA ARG A 193 12.50 -11.61 -7.58
C ARG A 193 13.11 -11.36 -8.95
N VAL A 194 13.22 -10.13 -9.38
CA VAL A 194 13.89 -9.74 -10.64
C VAL A 194 15.34 -10.21 -10.63
N GLU A 195 16.05 -9.98 -9.51
CA GLU A 195 17.45 -10.38 -9.40
C GLU A 195 17.61 -11.91 -9.44
N GLN A 196 16.75 -12.65 -8.74
CA GLN A 196 16.74 -14.13 -8.80
C GLN A 196 16.51 -14.63 -10.24
N VAL A 197 15.58 -13.99 -10.97
CA VAL A 197 15.31 -14.36 -12.37
C VAL A 197 16.51 -14.05 -13.25
N LYS A 198 17.14 -12.86 -13.11
CA LYS A 198 18.35 -12.53 -13.86
C LYS A 198 19.48 -13.54 -13.70
N GLN A 199 19.64 -14.07 -12.49
CA GLN A 199 20.64 -15.09 -12.20
C GLN A 199 20.29 -16.47 -12.77
N ALA A 200 19.00 -16.75 -12.97
CA ALA A 200 18.50 -18.06 -13.40
C ALA A 200 18.32 -18.18 -14.92
N ILE A 201 18.28 -17.06 -15.66
CA ILE A 201 18.05 -17.05 -17.10
C ILE A 201 19.33 -16.81 -17.89
N ALA A 202 19.46 -17.44 -19.06
CA ALA A 202 20.44 -17.06 -20.07
C ALA A 202 19.87 -15.95 -20.92
N LEU A 203 20.46 -14.76 -20.85
CA LEU A 203 20.05 -13.63 -21.70
C LEU A 203 20.46 -13.94 -23.15
N PRO A 204 19.57 -13.68 -24.13
CA PRO A 204 19.93 -13.82 -25.54
C PRO A 204 21.03 -12.82 -25.90
N PRO A 205 21.98 -13.19 -26.79
CA PRO A 205 23.09 -12.31 -27.16
C PRO A 205 22.68 -11.09 -27.99
N GLN A 206 21.45 -11.01 -28.41
CA GLN A 206 20.90 -9.95 -29.24
C GLN A 206 19.78 -9.21 -28.49
N PRO A 207 19.55 -7.91 -28.79
CA PRO A 207 18.41 -7.18 -28.25
C PRO A 207 17.10 -7.90 -28.54
N THR A 208 16.24 -8.00 -27.54
CA THR A 208 14.87 -8.55 -27.65
C THR A 208 13.85 -7.43 -27.54
N THR A 209 12.84 -7.47 -28.40
CA THR A 209 11.72 -6.54 -28.33
C THR A 209 10.50 -7.27 -27.81
N PRO A 210 9.91 -6.86 -26.67
CA PRO A 210 8.64 -7.42 -26.22
C PRO A 210 7.52 -6.97 -27.16
N LEU A 211 6.64 -7.88 -27.54
CA LEU A 211 5.45 -7.59 -28.32
C LEU A 211 4.23 -8.01 -27.51
N VAL A 212 3.24 -7.13 -27.45
CA VAL A 212 1.91 -7.45 -26.93
C VAL A 212 0.99 -7.65 -28.11
N TYR A 213 0.50 -8.87 -28.28
CA TYR A 213 -0.56 -9.16 -29.23
C TYR A 213 -1.91 -8.82 -28.58
N ALA A 214 -2.63 -7.89 -29.17
CA ALA A 214 -3.99 -7.57 -28.79
C ALA A 214 -4.92 -7.99 -29.95
N ASP A 215 -5.71 -9.04 -29.72
CA ASP A 215 -6.79 -9.40 -30.64
C ASP A 215 -7.98 -8.47 -30.38
N ASN A 216 -8.12 -7.47 -31.22
CA ASN A 216 -9.23 -6.51 -31.15
C ASN A 216 -10.51 -7.03 -31.81
N GLY A 217 -10.58 -8.29 -32.21
CA GLY A 217 -11.77 -8.92 -32.80
C GLY A 217 -12.13 -8.35 -34.17
N ARG A 218 -11.16 -7.85 -34.98
CA ARG A 218 -11.34 -7.37 -36.34
C ARG A 218 -10.70 -8.32 -37.33
#